data_16adc9cf8c2738f636fd0a64e2d65881
#
_entry.id   16adc9cf8c2738f636fd0a64e2d65881
#
_cell.length_a   1.000
_cell.length_b   1.000
_cell.length_c   1.000
_cell.angle_alpha   90.00
_cell.angle_beta   90.00
_cell.angle_gamma   90.00
#
_symmetry.space_group_name_H-M   'P 1'
#
loop_
_entity.id
_entity.type
_entity.pdbx_description
1 polymer ?
#
loop_
_entity_poly.entity_id
_entity_poly.type
_entity_poly.pdbx_seq_one_letter_code
_entity_poly.pdbx_strand_id
1 'polypeptide(L)'
;NHGTHVFYNQAQSLDLARAVQRELLSELGLRDLGVSRRDLALVRPTWMPSILSESAFMMIPRNEAALRDPEVIERIAAAHLRGIEAFLRERVAAN
;
A
#
# COMPACT_ATOMS: atom_id res chain seq x y z
N ASN A 1 0.71 -16.09 -5.59
CA ASN A 1 1.13 -14.68 -5.53
C ASN A 1 0.04 -13.70 -5.91
N HIS A 2 -1.18 -13.94 -5.43
CA HIS A 2 -2.30 -13.05 -5.64
C HIS A 2 -2.59 -12.33 -4.34
N GLY A 3 -1.87 -11.28 -4.08
CA GLY A 3 -2.03 -10.59 -2.84
C GLY A 3 -1.53 -9.17 -2.92
N THR A 4 -1.60 -8.48 -1.80
CA THR A 4 -1.08 -7.14 -1.68
C THR A 4 0.06 -7.11 -0.67
N HIS A 5 1.08 -6.34 -0.98
CA HIS A 5 2.31 -6.24 -0.20
C HIS A 5 2.76 -4.79 -0.21
N VAL A 6 3.18 -4.28 0.93
CA VAL A 6 3.73 -2.93 1.00
C VAL A 6 5.17 -3.00 1.51
N PHE A 7 6.07 -2.33 0.81
CA PHE A 7 7.47 -2.26 1.16
C PHE A 7 7.82 -0.89 1.73
N TYR A 8 8.72 -0.89 2.69
CA TYR A 8 9.29 0.33 3.26
C TYR A 8 10.79 0.08 3.53
N ASN A 9 11.55 1.13 3.80
CA ASN A 9 12.94 0.98 4.24
C ASN A 9 13.21 1.73 5.54
N GLN A 10 12.75 2.97 5.64
CA GLN A 10 12.97 3.78 6.83
C GLN A 10 11.96 3.48 7.92
N ALA A 11 12.43 3.41 9.17
CA ALA A 11 11.55 3.12 10.31
C ALA A 11 10.35 4.07 10.38
N GLN A 12 10.56 5.34 10.00
CA GLN A 12 9.48 6.34 10.01
C GLN A 12 8.35 6.02 9.04
N SER A 13 8.57 5.13 8.09
CA SER A 13 7.57 4.78 7.06
C SER A 13 6.75 3.55 7.44
N LEU A 14 7.08 2.86 8.52
CA LEU A 14 6.41 1.61 8.88
C LEU A 14 4.92 1.80 9.16
N ASP A 15 4.57 2.85 9.91
CA ASP A 15 3.16 3.09 10.24
C ASP A 15 2.34 3.44 9.01
N LEU A 16 2.92 4.20 8.09
CA LEU A 16 2.27 4.49 6.81
C LEU A 16 2.07 3.19 6.02
N ALA A 17 3.09 2.34 5.95
CA ALA A 17 3.01 1.08 5.23
C ALA A 17 1.90 0.19 5.79
N ARG A 18 1.80 0.10 7.11
CA ARG A 18 0.75 -0.70 7.77
C ARG A 18 -0.64 -0.13 7.51
N ALA A 19 -0.79 1.19 7.57
CA ALA A 19 -2.08 1.83 7.33
C ALA A 19 -2.56 1.59 5.89
N VAL A 20 -1.67 1.74 4.92
CA VAL A 20 -2.01 1.51 3.51
C VAL A 20 -2.32 0.04 3.26
N GLN A 21 -1.52 -0.88 3.80
CA GLN A 21 -1.77 -2.32 3.64
C GLN A 21 -3.14 -2.70 4.19
N ARG A 22 -3.49 -2.19 5.37
CA ARG A 22 -4.79 -2.46 6.00
C ARG A 22 -5.94 -2.04 5.08
N GLU A 23 -5.85 -0.84 4.50
CA GLU A 23 -6.91 -0.34 3.63
C GLU A 23 -6.97 -1.08 2.31
N LEU A 24 -5.84 -1.48 1.75
CA LEU A 24 -5.81 -2.28 0.55
C LEU A 24 -6.45 -3.65 0.77
N LEU A 25 -6.15 -4.29 1.89
CA LEU A 25 -6.74 -5.57 2.23
C LEU A 25 -8.26 -5.46 2.39
N SER A 26 -8.72 -4.41 3.07
CA SER A 26 -10.14 -4.17 3.27
C SER A 26 -10.87 -3.94 1.94
N GLU A 27 -10.25 -3.17 1.05
CA GLU A 27 -10.90 -2.79 -0.21
C GLU A 27 -10.89 -3.91 -1.24
N LEU A 28 -9.77 -4.61 -1.38
CA LEU A 28 -9.56 -5.55 -2.46
C LEU A 28 -9.89 -7.01 -2.08
N GLY A 29 -9.90 -7.32 -0.81
CA GLY A 29 -10.16 -8.69 -0.35
C GLY A 29 -9.11 -9.69 -0.81
N LEU A 30 -7.92 -9.22 -1.13
CA LEU A 30 -6.84 -10.08 -1.58
C LEU A 30 -6.06 -10.66 -0.40
N ARG A 31 -5.22 -11.62 -0.71
CA ARG A 31 -4.34 -12.25 0.29
C ARG A 31 -3.36 -11.22 0.84
N ASP A 32 -3.14 -11.27 2.15
CA ASP A 32 -2.17 -10.43 2.83
C ASP A 32 -0.76 -11.01 2.67
N LEU A 33 0.05 -10.38 1.85
CA LEU A 33 1.46 -10.76 1.69
C LEU A 33 2.36 -9.99 2.65
N GLY A 34 1.79 -9.11 3.45
CA GLY A 34 2.50 -8.45 4.54
C GLY A 34 3.07 -7.09 4.21
N VAL A 35 3.74 -6.56 5.20
CA VAL A 35 4.52 -5.32 5.12
C VAL A 35 5.96 -5.71 5.40
N SER A 36 6.87 -5.38 4.48
CA SER A 36 8.26 -5.82 4.58
C SER A 36 9.23 -4.67 4.39
N ARG A 37 10.32 -4.72 5.14
CA ARG A 37 11.41 -3.80 4.95
C ARG A 37 12.29 -4.29 3.78
N ARG A 38 12.59 -3.38 2.85
CA ARG A 38 13.42 -3.70 1.71
C ARG A 38 14.15 -2.46 1.21
N ASP A 39 15.42 -2.62 0.86
CA ASP A 39 16.24 -1.52 0.36
C ASP A 39 15.97 -1.30 -1.13
N LEU A 40 14.90 -0.55 -1.43
CA LEU A 40 14.51 -0.17 -2.77
C LEU A 40 14.72 1.34 -2.92
N ALA A 41 15.18 1.77 -4.10
CA ALA A 41 15.49 3.17 -4.35
C ALA A 41 14.33 4.11 -4.01
N LEU A 42 13.10 3.70 -4.34
CA LEU A 42 11.91 4.53 -4.11
C LEU A 42 11.56 4.72 -2.64
N VAL A 43 12.03 3.84 -1.75
CA VAL A 43 11.69 3.91 -0.33
C VAL A 43 12.87 4.31 0.57
N ARG A 44 13.99 4.68 -0.03
CA ARG A 44 15.18 5.15 0.71
C ARG A 44 15.08 6.56 1.30
N PRO A 45 14.30 7.50 0.72
CA PRO A 45 14.29 8.86 1.27
C PRO A 45 14.05 8.92 2.75
N THR A 46 14.80 9.80 3.44
CA THR A 46 14.71 9.96 4.89
C THR A 46 13.96 11.22 5.31
N TRP A 47 13.72 12.11 4.36
CA TRP A 47 13.11 13.42 4.63
C TRP A 47 11.57 13.39 4.63
N MET A 48 10.98 12.27 4.17
CA MET A 48 9.53 12.06 4.24
C MET A 48 9.24 10.56 4.28
N PRO A 49 8.11 10.14 4.84
CA PRO A 49 7.69 8.75 4.75
C PRO A 49 7.53 8.32 3.29
N SER A 50 8.05 7.15 2.95
CA SER A 50 8.01 6.61 1.60
C SER A 50 7.70 5.12 1.64
N ILE A 51 6.77 4.68 0.81
CA ILE A 51 6.41 3.27 0.68
C ILE A 51 6.25 2.90 -0.78
N LEU A 52 6.31 1.60 -1.05
CA LEU A 52 5.98 1.03 -2.36
C LEU A 52 4.93 -0.04 -2.15
N SER A 53 3.73 0.20 -2.66
CA SER A 53 2.66 -0.79 -2.59
C SER A 53 2.65 -1.64 -3.85
N GLU A 54 2.40 -2.93 -3.68
CA GLU A 54 2.39 -3.88 -4.77
C GLU A 54 1.17 -4.77 -4.66
N SER A 55 0.32 -4.74 -5.66
CA SER A 55 -0.84 -5.61 -5.76
C SER A 55 -0.57 -6.57 -6.90
N ALA A 56 -0.29 -7.81 -6.56
CA ALA A 56 0.23 -8.81 -7.51
C ALA A 56 -0.89 -9.41 -8.35
N PHE A 57 -1.42 -8.63 -9.27
CA PHE A 57 -2.44 -9.09 -10.20
C PHE A 57 -1.86 -9.60 -11.51
N MET A 58 -0.63 -9.28 -11.78
CA MET A 58 -0.05 -9.30 -13.13
C MET A 58 0.08 -10.68 -13.75
N MET A 59 0.03 -11.74 -12.96
CA MET A 59 0.32 -13.10 -13.43
C MET A 59 -0.89 -13.87 -13.93
N ILE A 60 -2.09 -13.29 -13.81
CA ILE A 60 -3.34 -13.94 -14.26
C ILE A 60 -4.08 -12.99 -15.18
N PRO A 61 -4.49 -13.45 -16.38
CA PRO A 61 -5.15 -12.58 -17.37
C PRO A 61 -6.38 -11.83 -16.84
N ARG A 62 -7.21 -12.47 -16.01
CA ARG A 62 -8.39 -11.81 -15.43
C ARG A 62 -8.01 -10.67 -14.49
N ASN A 63 -6.88 -10.80 -13.80
CA ASN A 63 -6.38 -9.76 -12.89
C ASN A 63 -5.80 -8.60 -13.69
N GLU A 64 -5.15 -8.88 -14.80
CA GLU A 64 -4.68 -7.85 -15.70
C GLU A 64 -5.85 -7.03 -16.27
N ALA A 65 -6.93 -7.71 -16.64
CA ALA A 65 -8.14 -7.04 -17.09
C ALA A 65 -8.72 -6.15 -15.98
N ALA A 66 -8.71 -6.60 -14.74
CA ALA A 66 -9.17 -5.81 -13.61
C ALA A 66 -8.34 -4.53 -13.43
N LEU A 67 -7.02 -4.59 -13.65
CA LEU A 67 -6.16 -3.41 -13.55
C LEU A 67 -6.43 -2.38 -14.66
N ARG A 68 -7.12 -2.77 -15.72
CA ARG A 68 -7.53 -1.85 -16.79
C ARG A 68 -8.90 -1.25 -16.53
N ASP A 69 -9.65 -1.78 -15.57
CA ASP A 69 -10.96 -1.28 -15.22
C ASP A 69 -10.83 0.00 -14.40
N PRO A 70 -11.34 1.15 -14.89
CA PRO A 70 -11.25 2.41 -14.16
C PRO A 70 -11.83 2.34 -12.75
N GLU A 71 -12.87 1.55 -12.54
CA GLU A 71 -13.48 1.40 -11.22
C GLU A 71 -12.53 0.71 -10.24
N VAL A 72 -11.83 -0.34 -10.69
CA VAL A 72 -10.84 -1.03 -9.86
C VAL A 72 -9.67 -0.11 -9.52
N ILE A 73 -9.17 0.63 -10.51
CA ILE A 73 -8.09 1.59 -10.30
C ILE A 73 -8.50 2.65 -9.28
N GLU A 74 -9.72 3.15 -9.38
CA GLU A 74 -10.24 4.15 -8.46
C GLU A 74 -10.35 3.61 -7.04
N ARG A 75 -10.77 2.36 -6.88
CA ARG A 75 -10.85 1.71 -5.57
C ARG A 75 -9.47 1.54 -4.94
N ILE A 76 -8.46 1.17 -5.75
CA ILE A 76 -7.09 1.05 -5.27
C ILE A 76 -6.57 2.42 -4.82
N ALA A 77 -6.81 3.45 -5.62
CA ALA A 77 -6.40 4.81 -5.27
C ALA A 77 -7.09 5.30 -3.99
N ALA A 78 -8.39 5.03 -3.84
CA ALA A 78 -9.15 5.41 -2.65
C ALA A 78 -8.62 4.70 -1.40
N ALA A 79 -8.22 3.43 -1.52
CA ALA A 79 -7.62 2.70 -0.40
C ALA A 79 -6.31 3.34 0.04
N HIS A 80 -5.48 3.75 -0.91
CA HIS A 80 -4.24 4.47 -0.59
C HIS A 80 -4.53 5.78 0.14
N LEU A 81 -5.51 6.54 -0.36
CA LEU A 81 -5.88 7.80 0.28
C LEU A 81 -6.35 7.59 1.71
N ARG A 82 -7.20 6.60 1.95
CA ARG A 82 -7.66 6.29 3.31
C ARG A 82 -6.53 5.89 4.23
N GLY A 83 -5.57 5.11 3.71
CA GLY A 83 -4.40 4.72 4.49
C GLY A 83 -3.53 5.92 4.87
N ILE A 84 -3.30 6.80 3.91
CA ILE A 84 -2.52 8.03 4.15
C ILE A 84 -3.25 8.92 5.17
N GLU A 85 -4.55 9.09 5.01
CA GLU A 85 -5.34 9.89 5.95
C GLU A 85 -5.32 9.32 7.36
N ALA A 86 -5.46 8.01 7.49
CA ALA A 86 -5.38 7.34 8.79
C ALA A 86 -4.02 7.54 9.44
N PHE A 87 -2.95 7.39 8.66
CA PHE A 87 -1.59 7.61 9.14
C PHE A 87 -1.41 9.04 9.64
N LEU A 88 -1.88 10.03 8.90
CA LEU A 88 -1.75 11.43 9.29
C LEU A 88 -2.56 11.75 10.53
N ARG A 89 -3.76 11.22 10.66
CA ARG A 89 -4.59 11.41 11.86
C ARG A 89 -3.93 10.83 13.11
N GLU A 90 -3.38 9.64 13.01
CA GLU A 90 -2.69 8.99 14.12
C GLU A 90 -1.45 9.77 14.52
N ARG A 91 -0.76 10.32 13.54
CA ARG A 91 0.44 11.12 13.79
C ARG A 91 0.12 12.42 14.52
N VAL A 92 -0.93 13.11 14.10
CA VAL A 92 -1.39 14.34 14.77
C VAL A 92 -1.86 14.02 16.19
N ALA A 93 -2.59 12.93 16.38
CA ALA A 93 -3.08 12.53 17.70
C ALA A 93 -1.94 12.17 18.66
N ALA A 94 -0.83 11.63 18.12
CA ALA A 94 0.33 11.26 18.93
C ALA A 94 1.14 12.46 19.40
N ASN A 95 0.97 13.60 18.76
CA ASN A 95 1.64 14.85 19.14
C ASN A 95 0.77 15.65 20.08
#